data_c628efd4da7d50f9105392b0e98e7201
#
_entry.id   c628efd4da7d50f9105392b0e98e7201
#
_cell.length_a   1.000
_cell.length_b   1.000
_cell.length_c   1.000
_cell.angle_alpha   90.00
_cell.angle_beta   90.00
_cell.angle_gamma   90.00
#
_symmetry.space_group_name_H-M   'P 1'
#
loop_
_entity.id
_entity.type
_entity.pdbx_description
1 polymer ?
#
loop_
_entity_poly.entity_id
_entity_poly.type
_entity_poly.pdbx_seq_one_letter_code
_entity_poly.pdbx_strand_id
1 'polypeptide(L)'
;ASAKPQAALELLPLEQRIKAGVVCAWFNHRRNKMAVDDPRYSCFLSVDEEHIWIPGWLREFTDSDLVSLICPRPLLIEQGKADAIAWWPQILQEFEDARHHYRELGVIDRLEIDLHEGGHEIRLERSLSFLKQWLMD
;
A
#
# COMPACT_ATOMS: atom_id res chain seq x y z
N ALA A 1 6.62 -18.90 -6.63
CA ALA A 1 7.35 -17.73 -6.15
C ALA A 1 6.30 -16.77 -5.60
N SER A 2 6.26 -16.58 -4.29
CA SER A 2 5.44 -15.55 -3.66
C SER A 2 5.98 -14.19 -4.12
N ALA A 3 5.24 -13.49 -4.95
CA ALA A 3 5.52 -12.09 -5.22
C ALA A 3 5.29 -11.36 -3.89
N LYS A 4 6.37 -10.87 -3.26
CA LYS A 4 6.23 -10.13 -2.02
C LYS A 4 5.43 -8.84 -2.31
N PRO A 5 4.38 -8.51 -1.55
CA PRO A 5 3.57 -7.31 -1.75
C PRO A 5 4.39 -6.01 -1.74
N GLN A 6 5.48 -6.02 -1.00
CA GLN A 6 6.50 -4.98 -0.98
C GLN A 6 6.99 -4.60 -2.37
N ALA A 7 7.29 -5.60 -3.20
CA ALA A 7 7.82 -5.37 -4.55
C ALA A 7 6.86 -4.54 -5.42
N ALA A 8 5.56 -4.61 -5.22
CA ALA A 8 4.61 -3.82 -5.99
C ALA A 8 4.73 -2.32 -5.67
N LEU A 9 4.75 -1.94 -4.39
CA LEU A 9 4.84 -0.53 -3.99
C LEU A 9 6.18 0.10 -4.38
N GLU A 10 7.26 -0.67 -4.36
CA GLU A 10 8.61 -0.21 -4.70
C GLU A 10 8.88 -0.22 -6.21
N LEU A 11 8.34 -1.21 -6.92
CA LEU A 11 8.57 -1.36 -8.37
C LEU A 11 7.73 -0.39 -9.21
N LEU A 12 6.48 -0.16 -8.83
CA LEU A 12 5.56 0.68 -9.60
C LEU A 12 6.08 2.10 -9.84
N PRO A 13 6.70 2.80 -8.88
CA PRO A 13 7.32 4.10 -9.14
C PRO A 13 8.41 4.06 -10.20
N LEU A 14 9.19 2.99 -10.24
CA LEU A 14 10.38 2.85 -11.08
C LEU A 14 10.07 2.32 -12.48
N GLU A 15 9.02 1.51 -12.63
CA GLU A 15 8.68 0.83 -13.89
C GLU A 15 7.43 1.42 -14.54
N GLN A 16 7.62 2.39 -15.41
CA GLN A 16 6.53 3.14 -16.06
C GLN A 16 5.73 2.32 -17.11
N ARG A 17 6.23 1.16 -17.51
CA ARG A 17 5.51 0.26 -18.43
C ARG A 17 4.34 -0.44 -17.74
N ILE A 18 4.36 -0.55 -16.41
CA ILE A 18 3.24 -1.08 -15.63
C ILE A 18 2.13 -0.03 -15.59
N LYS A 19 0.97 -0.35 -16.15
CA LYS A 19 -0.13 0.61 -16.36
C LYS A 19 -1.10 0.73 -15.20
N ALA A 20 -1.23 -0.31 -14.40
CA ALA A 20 -2.04 -0.34 -13.18
C ALA A 20 -1.41 -1.28 -12.14
N GLY A 21 -1.71 -1.09 -10.87
CA GLY A 21 -1.16 -1.92 -9.80
C GLY A 21 -2.13 -2.25 -8.68
N VAL A 22 -1.82 -3.31 -7.95
CA VAL A 22 -2.49 -3.68 -6.70
C VAL A 22 -1.43 -3.92 -5.64
N VAL A 23 -1.59 -3.28 -4.48
CA VAL A 23 -0.73 -3.46 -3.31
C VAL A 23 -1.57 -4.10 -2.21
N CYS A 24 -1.29 -5.38 -1.91
CA CYS A 24 -2.04 -6.15 -0.92
C CYS A 24 -1.26 -6.24 0.38
N ALA A 25 -1.90 -5.89 1.51
CA ALA A 25 -1.41 -6.08 2.88
C ALA A 25 0.02 -5.56 3.13
N TRP A 26 0.43 -4.50 2.43
CA TRP A 26 1.78 -3.92 2.57
C TRP A 26 1.79 -2.42 2.80
N PHE A 27 0.89 -1.65 2.19
CA PHE A 27 0.80 -0.21 2.34
C PHE A 27 0.51 0.16 3.80
N ASN A 28 1.31 1.07 4.38
CA ASN A 28 1.18 1.41 5.80
C ASN A 28 1.77 2.78 6.11
N HIS A 29 1.43 3.33 7.26
CA HIS A 29 2.15 4.45 7.84
C HIS A 29 3.50 3.93 8.37
N ARG A 30 4.51 3.92 7.51
CA ARG A 30 5.77 3.20 7.71
C ARG A 30 6.50 3.56 9.00
N ARG A 31 6.52 4.83 9.34
CA ARG A 31 7.18 5.29 10.55
C ARG A 31 6.54 4.71 11.82
N ASN A 32 5.23 4.69 11.89
CA ASN A 32 4.52 4.08 13.03
C ASN A 32 4.73 2.56 13.06
N LYS A 33 4.64 1.90 11.90
CA LYS A 33 4.84 0.47 11.81
C LYS A 33 6.23 0.03 12.28
N MET A 34 7.26 0.84 12.09
CA MET A 34 8.64 0.43 12.30
C MET A 34 9.33 1.08 13.52
N ALA A 35 8.89 2.25 13.95
CA ALA A 35 9.61 3.04 14.93
C ALA A 35 8.84 3.31 16.23
N VAL A 36 7.53 3.02 16.27
CA VAL A 36 6.70 3.25 17.47
C VAL A 36 6.51 1.93 18.21
N ASP A 37 6.74 1.97 19.52
CA ASP A 37 6.55 0.84 20.43
C ASP A 37 5.06 0.71 20.80
N ASP A 38 4.25 0.21 19.85
CA ASP A 38 2.83 -0.06 20.06
C ASP A 38 2.45 -1.37 19.34
N PRO A 39 1.98 -2.41 20.08
CA PRO A 39 1.69 -3.72 19.49
C PRO A 39 0.58 -3.74 18.44
N ARG A 40 -0.24 -2.67 18.36
CA ARG A 40 -1.31 -2.60 17.34
C ARG A 40 -0.76 -2.39 15.93
N TYR A 41 0.41 -1.78 15.79
CA TYR A 41 0.95 -1.41 14.49
C TYR A 41 2.45 -1.59 14.32
N SER A 42 3.18 -1.86 15.38
CA SER A 42 4.62 -2.04 15.28
C SER A 42 5.00 -3.48 14.92
N CYS A 43 5.63 -3.67 13.78
CA CYS A 43 6.23 -4.96 13.43
C CYS A 43 7.53 -5.21 14.21
N PHE A 44 8.13 -4.19 14.79
CA PHE A 44 9.36 -4.29 15.57
C PHE A 44 9.22 -5.20 16.80
N LEU A 45 8.00 -5.29 17.35
CA LEU A 45 7.72 -6.08 18.55
C LEU A 45 7.21 -7.50 18.27
N SER A 46 6.73 -7.76 17.08
CA SER A 46 5.91 -8.95 16.81
C SER A 46 6.41 -9.87 15.71
N VAL A 47 7.26 -9.40 14.80
CA VAL A 47 7.70 -10.16 13.62
C VAL A 47 9.12 -9.82 13.19
N ASP A 48 9.82 -10.82 12.66
CA ASP A 48 11.16 -10.68 12.08
C ASP A 48 11.06 -10.13 10.64
N GLU A 49 10.62 -8.88 10.50
CA GLU A 49 10.49 -8.21 9.20
C GLU A 49 11.71 -7.33 8.88
N GLU A 50 12.92 -7.81 9.11
CA GLU A 50 14.17 -7.08 8.86
C GLU A 50 14.30 -6.59 7.41
N HIS A 51 13.71 -7.31 6.46
CA HIS A 51 13.75 -6.98 5.03
C HIS A 51 13.02 -5.67 4.67
N ILE A 52 12.22 -5.10 5.57
CA ILE A 52 11.53 -3.83 5.35
C ILE A 52 12.38 -2.61 5.74
N TRP A 53 13.56 -2.83 6.29
CA TRP A 53 14.48 -1.78 6.67
C TRP A 53 15.31 -1.30 5.46
N ILE A 54 14.81 -0.26 4.80
CA ILE A 54 15.54 0.41 3.72
C ILE A 54 16.18 1.67 4.31
N PRO A 55 17.51 1.85 4.17
CA PRO A 55 18.19 3.05 4.65
C PRO A 55 17.54 4.34 4.12
N GLY A 56 17.22 5.26 5.02
CA GLY A 56 16.60 6.53 4.68
C GLY A 56 15.07 6.52 4.65
N TRP A 57 14.40 5.38 4.47
CA TRP A 57 12.94 5.32 4.29
C TRP A 57 12.17 6.00 5.42
N LEU A 58 12.53 5.78 6.68
CA LEU A 58 11.82 6.40 7.80
C LEU A 58 12.00 7.92 7.92
N ARG A 59 12.95 8.49 7.21
CA ARG A 59 13.33 9.91 7.31
C ARG A 59 12.96 10.72 6.08
N GLU A 60 13.01 10.12 4.91
CA GLU A 60 13.03 10.85 3.64
C GLU A 60 11.69 10.77 2.91
N PHE A 61 10.96 9.67 3.07
CA PHE A 61 9.66 9.49 2.40
C PHE A 61 8.74 8.52 3.15
N THR A 62 7.45 8.59 2.81
CA THR A 62 6.38 7.75 3.32
C THR A 62 5.86 6.81 2.23
N ASP A 63 4.95 5.92 2.58
CA ASP A 63 4.27 5.08 1.58
C ASP A 63 3.36 5.93 0.68
N SER A 64 2.76 7.01 1.21
CA SER A 64 1.99 7.97 0.40
C SER A 64 2.87 8.72 -0.59
N ASP A 65 4.13 9.04 -0.25
CA ASP A 65 5.08 9.62 -1.19
C ASP A 65 5.40 8.66 -2.34
N LEU A 66 5.57 7.36 -2.06
CA LEU A 66 5.73 6.35 -3.13
C LEU A 66 4.51 6.28 -4.04
N VAL A 67 3.31 6.38 -3.49
CA VAL A 67 2.07 6.43 -4.25
C VAL A 67 2.00 7.68 -5.12
N SER A 68 2.54 8.82 -4.68
CA SER A 68 2.64 10.03 -5.50
C SER A 68 3.45 9.82 -6.77
N LEU A 69 4.49 9.01 -6.71
CA LEU A 69 5.32 8.65 -7.88
C LEU A 69 4.62 7.65 -8.83
N ILE A 70 3.61 6.95 -8.35
CA ILE A 70 2.77 6.06 -9.18
C ILE A 70 1.70 6.88 -9.91
N CYS A 71 1.16 7.91 -9.26
CA CYS A 71 0.15 8.81 -9.82
C CYS A 71 0.63 9.39 -11.19
N PRO A 72 -0.23 9.46 -12.22
CA PRO A 72 -1.68 9.27 -12.25
C PRO A 72 -2.13 7.85 -12.63
N ARG A 73 -1.28 6.84 -12.53
CA ARG A 73 -1.63 5.45 -12.88
C ARG A 73 -2.58 4.86 -11.85
N PRO A 74 -3.54 4.02 -12.28
CA PRO A 74 -4.47 3.37 -11.37
C PRO A 74 -3.78 2.48 -10.35
N LEU A 75 -4.18 2.63 -9.07
CA LEU A 75 -3.66 1.85 -7.95
C LEU A 75 -4.79 1.44 -7.01
N LEU A 76 -4.84 0.15 -6.68
CA LEU A 76 -5.68 -0.40 -5.63
C LEU A 76 -4.81 -0.77 -4.43
N ILE A 77 -5.17 -0.28 -3.25
CA ILE A 77 -4.66 -0.76 -1.97
C ILE A 77 -5.67 -1.77 -1.42
N GLU A 78 -5.23 -2.98 -1.09
CA GLU A 78 -6.07 -4.03 -0.53
C GLU A 78 -5.57 -4.38 0.88
N GLN A 79 -6.46 -4.32 1.89
CA GLN A 79 -6.07 -4.52 3.29
C GLN A 79 -7.15 -5.24 4.09
N GLY A 80 -6.75 -6.29 4.81
CA GLY A 80 -7.62 -6.97 5.77
C GLY A 80 -7.70 -6.22 7.10
N LYS A 81 -8.91 -6.08 7.63
CA LYS A 81 -9.14 -5.44 8.94
C LYS A 81 -8.71 -6.31 10.12
N ALA A 82 -8.72 -7.65 9.93
CA ALA A 82 -8.25 -8.63 10.91
C ALA A 82 -6.76 -8.98 10.75
N ASP A 83 -6.01 -8.21 9.98
CA ASP A 83 -4.57 -8.40 9.80
C ASP A 83 -3.84 -8.14 11.12
N ALA A 84 -3.19 -9.18 11.66
CA ALA A 84 -2.52 -9.12 12.96
C ALA A 84 -1.23 -8.27 12.96
N ILE A 85 -0.70 -7.96 11.79
CA ILE A 85 0.54 -7.18 11.63
C ILE A 85 0.32 -5.81 10.99
N ALA A 86 -0.94 -5.40 10.83
CA ALA A 86 -1.28 -4.12 10.22
C ALA A 86 -2.57 -3.53 10.83
N TRP A 87 -2.45 -2.39 11.46
CA TRP A 87 -3.61 -1.71 12.04
C TRP A 87 -4.28 -0.81 11.00
N TRP A 88 -5.38 -1.28 10.44
CA TRP A 88 -6.07 -0.64 9.32
C TRP A 88 -6.48 0.85 9.52
N PRO A 89 -6.77 1.37 10.75
CA PRO A 89 -7.08 2.81 10.89
C PRO A 89 -5.92 3.73 10.53
N GLN A 90 -4.67 3.32 10.80
CA GLN A 90 -3.52 4.12 10.37
C GLN A 90 -3.21 3.96 8.86
N ILE A 91 -3.59 2.81 8.28
CA ILE A 91 -3.52 2.63 6.83
C ILE A 91 -4.47 3.58 6.12
N LEU A 92 -5.69 3.76 6.65
CA LEU A 92 -6.62 4.76 6.14
C LEU A 92 -6.07 6.19 6.22
N GLN A 93 -5.39 6.52 7.30
CA GLN A 93 -4.77 7.84 7.44
C GLN A 93 -3.71 8.05 6.34
N GLU A 94 -2.80 7.12 6.16
CA GLU A 94 -1.77 7.17 5.11
C GLU A 94 -2.39 7.18 3.70
N PHE A 95 -3.51 6.47 3.52
CA PHE A 95 -4.27 6.46 2.27
C PHE A 95 -4.88 7.82 1.94
N GLU A 96 -5.41 8.54 2.93
CA GLU A 96 -5.94 9.90 2.70
C GLU A 96 -4.82 10.87 2.31
N ASP A 97 -3.63 10.72 2.86
CA ASP A 97 -2.45 11.49 2.43
C ASP A 97 -2.10 11.17 0.97
N ALA A 98 -2.10 9.89 0.59
CA ALA A 98 -1.89 9.48 -0.80
C ALA A 98 -2.98 10.01 -1.76
N ARG A 99 -4.24 10.06 -1.32
CA ARG A 99 -5.37 10.60 -2.12
C ARG A 99 -5.20 12.07 -2.48
N HIS A 100 -4.49 12.83 -1.67
CA HIS A 100 -4.22 14.24 -1.97
C HIS A 100 -3.55 14.39 -3.35
N HIS A 101 -2.56 13.57 -3.66
CA HIS A 101 -1.83 13.64 -4.94
C HIS A 101 -2.75 13.37 -6.14
N TYR A 102 -3.63 12.37 -6.05
CA TYR A 102 -4.58 12.06 -7.12
C TYR A 102 -5.67 13.11 -7.27
N ARG A 103 -6.08 13.74 -6.16
CA ARG A 103 -7.05 14.84 -6.15
C ARG A 103 -6.50 16.08 -6.85
N GLU A 104 -5.25 16.46 -6.57
CA GLU A 104 -4.59 17.62 -7.19
C GLU A 104 -4.48 17.48 -8.71
N LEU A 105 -4.34 16.26 -9.22
CA LEU A 105 -4.32 15.99 -10.66
C LEU A 105 -5.71 15.73 -11.26
N GLY A 106 -6.79 15.77 -10.46
CA GLY A 106 -8.16 15.53 -10.94
C GLY A 106 -8.45 14.09 -11.34
N VAL A 107 -7.70 13.11 -10.81
CA VAL A 107 -7.80 11.68 -11.16
C VAL A 107 -8.04 10.81 -9.91
N ILE A 108 -8.81 11.31 -8.97
CA ILE A 108 -9.08 10.66 -7.67
C ILE A 108 -9.74 9.28 -7.81
N ASP A 109 -10.45 9.03 -8.89
CA ASP A 109 -11.08 7.77 -9.26
C ASP A 109 -10.09 6.65 -9.60
N ARG A 110 -8.81 7.00 -9.77
CA ARG A 110 -7.74 6.04 -10.07
C ARG A 110 -7.04 5.49 -8.83
N LEU A 111 -7.33 6.01 -7.64
CA LEU A 111 -6.80 5.48 -6.39
C LEU A 111 -7.94 4.94 -5.53
N GLU A 112 -7.90 3.65 -5.27
CA GLU A 112 -8.92 2.95 -4.50
C GLU A 112 -8.33 2.19 -3.31
N ILE A 113 -9.15 1.97 -2.28
CA ILE A 113 -8.84 1.08 -1.18
C ILE A 113 -9.96 0.06 -1.00
N ASP A 114 -9.58 -1.22 -0.87
CA ASP A 114 -10.48 -2.30 -0.48
C ASP A 114 -10.13 -2.76 0.95
N LEU A 115 -11.00 -2.42 1.90
CA LEU A 115 -10.90 -2.87 3.28
C LEU A 115 -11.85 -4.04 3.50
N HIS A 116 -11.30 -5.23 3.58
CA HIS A 116 -12.08 -6.45 3.80
C HIS A 116 -11.96 -7.00 5.23
N GLU A 117 -12.86 -7.88 5.63
CA GLU A 117 -12.92 -8.42 6.99
C GLU A 117 -11.87 -9.52 7.26
N GLY A 118 -11.11 -9.97 6.25
CA GLY A 118 -10.05 -10.98 6.37
C GLY A 118 -8.77 -10.49 7.04
N GLY A 119 -7.79 -11.38 7.13
CA GLY A 119 -6.48 -11.15 7.72
C GLY A 119 -5.43 -10.70 6.69
N HIS A 120 -4.18 -11.17 6.90
CA HIS A 120 -3.05 -10.92 6.00
C HIS A 120 -3.13 -11.81 4.77
N GLU A 121 -4.00 -11.47 3.84
CA GLU A 121 -4.31 -12.27 2.66
C GLU A 121 -4.61 -11.41 1.44
N ILE A 122 -4.52 -12.00 0.26
CA ILE A 122 -4.90 -11.38 -1.02
C ILE A 122 -6.32 -11.82 -1.37
N ARG A 123 -7.24 -10.87 -1.56
CA ARG A 123 -8.58 -11.12 -2.08
C ARG A 123 -8.64 -10.83 -3.57
N LEU A 124 -8.53 -11.87 -4.38
CA LEU A 124 -8.46 -11.75 -5.84
C LEU A 124 -9.69 -11.11 -6.49
N GLU A 125 -10.86 -11.17 -5.85
CA GLU A 125 -12.12 -10.71 -6.43
C GLU A 125 -12.05 -9.23 -6.82
N ARG A 126 -11.72 -8.35 -5.87
CA ARG A 126 -11.62 -6.90 -6.14
C ARG A 126 -10.40 -6.57 -6.98
N SER A 127 -9.26 -7.19 -6.69
CA SER A 127 -8.01 -7.00 -7.42
C SER A 127 -8.17 -7.31 -8.91
N LEU A 128 -8.80 -8.44 -9.25
CA LEU A 128 -9.03 -8.83 -10.65
C LEU A 128 -10.02 -7.90 -11.36
N SER A 129 -11.10 -7.48 -10.69
CA SER A 129 -12.07 -6.55 -11.30
C SER A 129 -11.45 -5.19 -11.55
N PHE A 130 -10.63 -4.68 -10.61
CA PHE A 130 -9.87 -3.44 -10.77
C PHE A 130 -8.91 -3.51 -11.95
N LEU A 131 -8.08 -4.56 -12.02
CA LEU A 131 -7.13 -4.72 -13.12
C LEU A 131 -7.82 -4.86 -14.48
N LYS A 132 -8.96 -5.54 -14.55
CA LYS A 132 -9.76 -5.61 -15.79
C LYS A 132 -10.24 -4.24 -16.23
N GLN A 133 -10.77 -3.45 -15.29
CA GLN A 133 -11.26 -2.10 -15.58
C GLN A 133 -10.18 -1.22 -16.22
N TRP A 134 -8.93 -1.32 -15.77
CA TRP A 134 -7.87 -0.40 -16.18
C TRP A 134 -6.89 -0.93 -17.23
N LEU A 135 -6.96 -2.22 -17.56
CA LEU A 135 -6.04 -2.85 -18.52
C LEU A 135 -6.74 -3.38 -19.78
N MET A 136 -8.07 -3.53 -19.74
CA MET A 136 -8.80 -4.16 -20.85
C MET A 136 -9.71 -3.19 -21.61
N ASP A 137 -9.77 -1.93 -21.21
CA ASP A 137 -10.35 -0.81 -21.95
C ASP A 137 -9.19 -0.09 -22.71
#